data_5698cc70e7c2b1dbb5e53baa4109156b
#
_entry.id   5698cc70e7c2b1dbb5e53baa4109156b
#
_cell.length_a   1.000
_cell.length_b   1.000
_cell.length_c   1.000
_cell.angle_alpha   90.00
_cell.angle_beta   90.00
_cell.angle_gamma   90.00
#
_symmetry.space_group_name_H-M   'P 1'
#
loop_
_entity.id
_entity.type
_entity.pdbx_description
1 polymer ?
#
loop_
_entity_poly.entity_id
_entity_poly.type
_entity_poly.pdbx_seq_one_letter_code
_entity_poly.pdbx_strand_id
1 'polypeptide(L)'
;MRGGDVVRIGLLLLMSLIPLSAARADPLIIAHRGASGERPEHTLASYERAIDQGADYIEPDLVLTKDGVLVARHENEIGGTTDVADHPEFADRKTSKTIDGIEMSGWFTEDFTLAELRTLRARERLPDLRTANTRFDNLDPIPTFEEIIQLVRAKEAESSRHIGLYPETKHPSYFAGLGLPHQAALLDLLSRYGYQTEVDPVFIQSFEVGNLKAIRATSRLCLIQLVDAEGGPADLPGTSYADMLTVQGLTDIAAYADGIGPSAALVIAPEGATALVGRAHDAGLQVHVWTMRMENSFLPPQYQRLDDPQGLGDFTGYVRAIAATGVDGL
;
A
#
# COMPACT_ATOMS: atom_id res chain seq x y z
N MET A 1 40.05 40.72 68.65
CA MET A 1 40.49 39.52 67.93
C MET A 1 39.42 39.29 66.85
N ARG A 2 39.87 39.33 65.64
CA ARG A 2 38.99 39.55 64.47
C ARG A 2 38.57 38.21 63.89
N GLY A 3 37.22 38.00 63.73
CA GLY A 3 36.67 36.88 63.01
C GLY A 3 36.67 37.14 61.49
N GLY A 4 37.14 36.13 60.76
CA GLY A 4 37.14 36.21 59.31
C GLY A 4 35.92 35.51 58.70
N ASP A 5 35.16 36.26 57.93
CA ASP A 5 33.99 35.80 57.18
C ASP A 5 34.46 35.04 55.95
N VAL A 6 34.03 33.76 55.85
CA VAL A 6 34.25 32.94 54.65
C VAL A 6 33.03 33.06 53.74
N VAL A 7 33.20 33.82 52.64
CA VAL A 7 32.20 33.90 51.60
C VAL A 7 32.25 32.59 50.74
N ARG A 8 31.18 31.79 50.82
CA ARG A 8 30.98 30.63 49.94
C ARG A 8 30.32 31.10 48.63
N ILE A 9 31.12 31.13 47.55
CA ILE A 9 30.61 31.35 46.20
C ILE A 9 30.03 30.02 45.69
N GLY A 10 28.70 29.96 45.66
CA GLY A 10 27.98 28.82 45.01
C GLY A 10 28.04 28.95 43.50
N LEU A 11 28.77 28.05 42.85
CA LEU A 11 28.77 27.95 41.39
C LEU A 11 27.49 27.23 40.90
N LEU A 12 26.52 27.98 40.41
CA LEU A 12 25.34 27.40 39.73
C LEU A 12 25.79 26.90 38.34
N LEU A 13 25.90 25.57 38.20
CA LEU A 13 26.06 24.95 36.89
C LEU A 13 24.69 24.96 36.18
N LEU A 14 24.50 25.88 35.22
CA LEU A 14 23.37 25.83 34.27
C LEU A 14 23.64 24.66 33.32
N MET A 15 23.01 23.49 33.53
CA MET A 15 22.93 22.42 32.57
C MET A 15 21.97 22.86 31.47
N SER A 16 22.48 23.31 30.33
CA SER A 16 21.69 23.49 29.09
C SER A 16 21.25 22.11 28.63
N LEU A 17 19.95 21.81 28.78
CA LEU A 17 19.29 20.69 28.11
C LEU A 17 19.28 21.03 26.60
N ILE A 18 20.26 20.50 25.88
CA ILE A 18 20.20 20.42 24.41
C ILE A 18 19.11 19.39 24.13
N PRO A 19 18.02 19.74 23.43
CA PRO A 19 17.05 18.75 23.01
C PRO A 19 17.78 17.75 22.12
N LEU A 20 17.87 16.50 22.56
CA LEU A 20 18.27 15.40 21.69
C LEU A 20 17.17 15.28 20.64
N SER A 21 17.41 15.83 19.46
CA SER A 21 16.56 15.55 18.31
C SER A 21 16.67 14.04 18.08
N ALA A 22 15.60 13.30 18.40
CA ALA A 22 15.55 11.88 18.07
C ALA A 22 15.80 11.77 16.56
N ALA A 23 16.86 11.09 16.16
CA ALA A 23 17.09 10.77 14.77
C ALA A 23 15.82 10.02 14.31
N ARG A 24 15.10 10.58 13.34
CA ARG A 24 13.94 9.93 12.78
C ARG A 24 14.42 8.68 12.05
N ALA A 25 13.71 7.57 12.22
CA ALA A 25 13.98 6.37 11.45
C ALA A 25 13.76 6.65 9.96
N ASP A 26 14.52 5.99 9.10
CA ASP A 26 14.26 6.04 7.66
C ASP A 26 12.85 5.49 7.39
N PRO A 27 12.13 6.03 6.38
CA PRO A 27 10.80 5.53 6.06
C PRO A 27 10.86 4.09 5.58
N LEU A 28 9.82 3.30 5.90
CA LEU A 28 9.65 1.94 5.40
C LEU A 28 9.57 1.95 3.87
N ILE A 29 10.19 0.97 3.22
CA ILE A 29 10.09 0.75 1.77
C ILE A 29 9.02 -0.31 1.51
N ILE A 30 7.89 0.12 0.94
CA ILE A 30 6.73 -0.72 0.65
C ILE A 30 6.68 -0.97 -0.86
N ALA A 31 6.90 -2.22 -1.27
CA ALA A 31 6.98 -2.57 -2.69
C ALA A 31 5.58 -2.75 -3.30
N HIS A 32 5.04 -1.66 -3.86
CA HIS A 32 3.73 -1.59 -4.48
C HIS A 32 3.57 -2.60 -5.62
N ARG A 33 2.77 -3.65 -5.40
CA ARG A 33 2.54 -4.79 -6.30
C ARG A 33 3.82 -5.58 -6.61
N GLY A 34 4.79 -5.55 -5.69
CA GLY A 34 6.14 -6.07 -5.89
C GLY A 34 7.05 -5.10 -6.65
N ALA A 35 8.06 -5.61 -7.33
CA ALA A 35 8.93 -4.84 -8.23
C ALA A 35 8.25 -4.60 -9.59
N SER A 36 7.05 -3.97 -9.56
CA SER A 36 6.17 -3.81 -10.72
C SER A 36 6.76 -2.94 -11.85
N GLY A 37 7.82 -2.20 -11.60
CA GLY A 37 8.61 -1.52 -12.63
C GLY A 37 9.51 -2.45 -13.44
N GLU A 38 9.76 -3.70 -12.98
CA GLU A 38 10.68 -4.65 -13.59
C GLU A 38 10.04 -6.01 -13.94
N ARG A 39 8.84 -6.29 -13.47
CA ARG A 39 8.08 -7.53 -13.65
C ARG A 39 6.59 -7.22 -13.75
N PRO A 40 5.79 -8.06 -14.41
CA PRO A 40 4.34 -7.96 -14.32
C PRO A 40 3.89 -7.94 -12.86
N GLU A 41 3.07 -6.96 -12.52
CA GLU A 41 2.60 -6.73 -11.16
C GLU A 41 1.89 -7.96 -10.56
N HIS A 42 1.92 -8.09 -9.23
CA HIS A 42 1.21 -9.16 -8.51
C HIS A 42 1.59 -10.58 -8.97
N THR A 43 2.85 -10.80 -9.33
CA THR A 43 3.42 -12.13 -9.54
C THR A 43 4.36 -12.49 -8.40
N LEU A 44 4.56 -13.79 -8.13
CA LEU A 44 5.56 -14.20 -7.14
C LEU A 44 6.96 -13.73 -7.53
N ALA A 45 7.28 -13.73 -8.83
CA ALA A 45 8.54 -13.21 -9.36
C ALA A 45 8.71 -11.70 -9.09
N SER A 46 7.62 -10.91 -9.14
CA SER A 46 7.63 -9.48 -8.79
C SER A 46 7.90 -9.25 -7.30
N TYR A 47 7.25 -10.02 -6.43
CA TYR A 47 7.46 -9.93 -4.98
C TYR A 47 8.85 -10.40 -4.57
N GLU A 48 9.30 -11.54 -5.09
CA GLU A 48 10.66 -12.02 -4.84
C GLU A 48 11.71 -10.99 -5.24
N ARG A 49 11.55 -10.40 -6.42
CA ARG A 49 12.44 -9.34 -6.91
C ARG A 49 12.48 -8.13 -5.98
N ALA A 50 11.32 -7.69 -5.46
CA ALA A 50 11.24 -6.58 -4.52
C ALA A 50 11.96 -6.90 -3.19
N ILE A 51 11.77 -8.10 -2.66
CA ILE A 51 12.45 -8.58 -1.45
C ILE A 51 13.97 -8.59 -1.65
N ASP A 52 14.44 -9.11 -2.78
CA ASP A 52 15.87 -9.18 -3.12
C ASP A 52 16.49 -7.77 -3.28
N GLN A 53 15.69 -6.78 -3.68
CA GLN A 53 16.07 -5.37 -3.75
C GLN A 53 16.07 -4.66 -2.40
N GLY A 54 15.57 -5.30 -1.34
CA GLY A 54 15.64 -4.78 0.02
C GLY A 54 14.35 -4.13 0.52
N ALA A 55 13.20 -4.34 -0.12
CA ALA A 55 11.92 -3.89 0.39
C ALA A 55 11.69 -4.40 1.83
N ASP A 56 11.10 -3.54 2.69
CA ASP A 56 10.71 -3.89 4.05
C ASP A 56 9.37 -4.60 4.07
N TYR A 57 8.46 -4.17 3.18
CA TYR A 57 7.13 -4.74 3.01
C TYR A 57 6.86 -5.02 1.54
N ILE A 58 6.10 -6.08 1.26
CA ILE A 58 5.50 -6.31 -0.04
C ILE A 58 4.01 -6.01 0.04
N GLU A 59 3.50 -5.35 -1.00
CA GLU A 59 2.12 -4.90 -1.06
C GLU A 59 1.35 -5.69 -2.13
N PRO A 60 0.44 -6.60 -1.75
CA PRO A 60 -0.53 -7.24 -2.62
C PRO A 60 -1.91 -6.58 -2.53
N ASP A 61 -2.47 -6.20 -3.67
CA ASP A 61 -3.90 -5.94 -3.82
C ASP A 61 -4.66 -7.27 -3.86
N LEU A 62 -5.71 -7.42 -3.07
CA LEU A 62 -6.44 -8.66 -2.93
C LEU A 62 -7.89 -8.55 -3.43
N VAL A 63 -8.26 -9.48 -4.28
CA VAL A 63 -9.62 -9.73 -4.75
C VAL A 63 -9.99 -11.19 -4.48
N LEU A 64 -11.28 -11.54 -4.63
CA LEU A 64 -11.76 -12.90 -4.36
C LEU A 64 -12.14 -13.63 -5.65
N THR A 65 -11.84 -14.91 -5.68
CA THR A 65 -12.37 -15.84 -6.67
C THR A 65 -13.81 -16.23 -6.34
N LYS A 66 -14.50 -16.88 -7.29
CA LYS A 66 -15.84 -17.41 -7.11
C LYS A 66 -15.99 -18.37 -5.91
N ASP A 67 -14.94 -19.12 -5.63
CA ASP A 67 -14.85 -20.06 -4.52
C ASP A 67 -14.20 -19.46 -3.25
N GLY A 68 -14.09 -18.11 -3.20
CA GLY A 68 -13.74 -17.36 -1.99
C GLY A 68 -12.26 -17.39 -1.63
N VAL A 69 -11.37 -17.63 -2.61
CA VAL A 69 -9.92 -17.61 -2.38
C VAL A 69 -9.37 -16.21 -2.69
N LEU A 70 -8.56 -15.65 -1.79
CA LEU A 70 -7.86 -14.40 -1.99
C LEU A 70 -6.72 -14.57 -3.00
N VAL A 71 -6.77 -13.81 -4.07
CA VAL A 71 -5.76 -13.75 -5.14
C VAL A 71 -5.26 -12.32 -5.32
N ALA A 72 -4.02 -12.18 -5.77
CA ALA A 72 -3.41 -10.86 -5.94
C ALA A 72 -3.71 -10.29 -7.32
N ARG A 73 -4.56 -9.25 -7.39
CA ARG A 73 -4.87 -8.40 -8.56
C ARG A 73 -5.37 -7.05 -8.10
N HIS A 74 -4.98 -5.99 -8.83
CA HIS A 74 -5.40 -4.62 -8.48
C HIS A 74 -6.89 -4.40 -8.70
N GLU A 75 -7.40 -4.81 -9.85
CA GLU A 75 -8.84 -4.89 -10.12
C GLU A 75 -9.28 -6.36 -10.12
N ASN A 76 -10.57 -6.57 -9.86
CA ASN A 76 -11.20 -7.86 -10.11
C ASN A 76 -11.42 -8.10 -11.63
N GLU A 77 -11.39 -7.07 -12.47
CA GLU A 77 -11.33 -7.19 -13.93
C GLU A 77 -9.91 -7.58 -14.36
N ILE A 78 -9.75 -8.72 -15.04
CA ILE A 78 -8.45 -9.34 -15.33
C ILE A 78 -8.06 -9.32 -16.82
N GLY A 79 -8.86 -8.74 -17.71
CA GLY A 79 -8.59 -8.72 -19.15
C GLY A 79 -7.32 -7.96 -19.52
N GLY A 80 -7.03 -6.87 -18.81
CA GLY A 80 -5.86 -6.02 -19.08
C GLY A 80 -4.54 -6.52 -18.46
N THR A 81 -4.60 -7.49 -17.54
CA THR A 81 -3.41 -7.95 -16.78
C THR A 81 -3.17 -9.45 -16.84
N THR A 82 -3.94 -10.16 -17.68
CA THR A 82 -3.81 -11.60 -17.93
C THR A 82 -4.04 -11.94 -19.40
N ASP A 83 -3.78 -13.19 -19.75
CA ASP A 83 -4.04 -13.76 -21.07
C ASP A 83 -5.46 -14.30 -21.25
N VAL A 84 -6.42 -13.97 -20.36
CA VAL A 84 -7.80 -14.51 -20.39
C VAL A 84 -8.51 -14.34 -21.74
N ALA A 85 -8.20 -13.26 -22.46
CA ALA A 85 -8.76 -13.01 -23.79
C ALA A 85 -8.29 -14.03 -24.86
N ASP A 86 -7.18 -14.73 -24.63
CA ASP A 86 -6.66 -15.76 -25.51
C ASP A 86 -7.22 -17.17 -25.17
N HIS A 87 -8.08 -17.27 -24.17
CA HIS A 87 -8.73 -18.48 -23.71
C HIS A 87 -10.15 -18.60 -24.24
N PRO A 88 -10.39 -19.30 -25.37
CA PRO A 88 -11.70 -19.40 -25.98
C PRO A 88 -12.76 -20.06 -25.09
N GLU A 89 -12.34 -20.92 -24.15
CA GLU A 89 -13.21 -21.55 -23.16
C GLU A 89 -13.83 -20.55 -22.18
N PHE A 90 -13.28 -19.34 -22.07
CA PHE A 90 -13.79 -18.27 -21.21
C PHE A 90 -14.43 -17.11 -21.97
N ALA A 91 -14.55 -17.20 -23.29
CA ALA A 91 -15.09 -16.14 -24.12
C ALA A 91 -16.51 -15.71 -23.69
N ASP A 92 -17.36 -16.67 -23.34
CA ASP A 92 -18.76 -16.45 -22.94
C ASP A 92 -18.88 -15.84 -21.52
N ARG A 93 -17.80 -15.72 -20.76
CA ARG A 93 -17.79 -15.10 -19.42
C ARG A 93 -17.54 -13.60 -19.46
N LYS A 94 -17.17 -13.06 -20.63
CA LYS A 94 -17.00 -11.62 -20.78
C LYS A 94 -18.33 -10.92 -20.55
N THR A 95 -18.37 -10.00 -19.59
CA THR A 95 -19.61 -9.32 -19.19
C THR A 95 -19.32 -7.89 -18.73
N SER A 96 -20.37 -7.12 -18.45
CA SER A 96 -20.26 -5.79 -17.84
C SER A 96 -20.80 -5.81 -16.43
N LYS A 97 -20.07 -5.17 -15.52
CA LYS A 97 -20.45 -5.03 -14.10
C LYS A 97 -20.23 -3.58 -13.65
N THR A 98 -21.00 -3.16 -12.66
CA THR A 98 -20.78 -1.88 -11.99
C THR A 98 -20.04 -2.12 -10.68
N ILE A 99 -18.87 -1.55 -10.55
CA ILE A 99 -18.00 -1.68 -9.37
C ILE A 99 -17.70 -0.28 -8.86
N ASP A 100 -18.04 0.00 -7.61
CA ASP A 100 -17.89 1.32 -6.98
C ASP A 100 -18.50 2.47 -7.81
N GLY A 101 -19.62 2.17 -8.49
CA GLY A 101 -20.34 3.13 -9.34
C GLY A 101 -19.77 3.28 -10.76
N ILE A 102 -18.72 2.55 -11.12
CA ILE A 102 -18.09 2.58 -12.45
C ILE A 102 -18.48 1.33 -13.23
N GLU A 103 -19.01 1.51 -14.45
CA GLU A 103 -19.27 0.39 -15.35
C GLU A 103 -17.97 -0.08 -16.01
N MET A 104 -17.67 -1.37 -15.83
CA MET A 104 -16.48 -2.05 -16.39
C MET A 104 -16.94 -3.25 -17.23
N SER A 105 -16.27 -3.52 -18.35
CA SER A 105 -16.55 -4.66 -19.22
C SER A 105 -15.29 -5.52 -19.40
N GLY A 106 -15.40 -6.80 -19.06
CA GLY A 106 -14.28 -7.73 -19.14
C GLY A 106 -14.56 -9.07 -18.47
N TRP A 107 -13.56 -9.67 -17.90
CA TRP A 107 -13.61 -10.92 -17.15
C TRP A 107 -13.27 -10.62 -15.69
N PHE A 108 -14.06 -11.14 -14.76
CA PHE A 108 -13.96 -10.76 -13.35
C PHE A 108 -13.62 -11.97 -12.48
N THR A 109 -12.70 -11.81 -11.54
CA THR A 109 -12.16 -12.90 -10.69
C THR A 109 -13.23 -13.69 -9.98
N GLU A 110 -14.31 -13.05 -9.53
CA GLU A 110 -15.44 -13.68 -8.83
C GLU A 110 -16.35 -14.55 -9.75
N ASP A 111 -16.10 -14.54 -11.04
CA ASP A 111 -16.76 -15.44 -11.99
C ASP A 111 -15.94 -16.72 -12.24
N PHE A 112 -14.71 -16.80 -11.72
CA PHE A 112 -13.78 -17.91 -11.89
C PHE A 112 -13.45 -18.57 -10.56
N THR A 113 -13.41 -19.89 -10.56
CA THR A 113 -12.79 -20.64 -9.46
C THR A 113 -11.28 -20.47 -9.47
N LEU A 114 -10.61 -20.74 -8.34
CA LEU A 114 -9.15 -20.72 -8.31
C LEU A 114 -8.54 -21.68 -9.34
N ALA A 115 -9.13 -22.86 -9.53
CA ALA A 115 -8.65 -23.84 -10.49
C ALA A 115 -8.65 -23.30 -11.92
N GLU A 116 -9.66 -22.50 -12.29
CA GLU A 116 -9.75 -21.84 -13.59
C GLU A 116 -8.74 -20.69 -13.70
N LEU A 117 -8.64 -19.82 -12.68
CA LEU A 117 -7.63 -18.74 -12.68
C LEU A 117 -6.20 -19.26 -12.79
N ARG A 118 -5.92 -20.46 -12.29
CA ARG A 118 -4.59 -21.11 -12.41
C ARG A 118 -4.20 -21.47 -13.85
N THR A 119 -5.14 -21.53 -14.77
CA THR A 119 -4.84 -21.73 -16.20
C THR A 119 -4.34 -20.47 -16.87
N LEU A 120 -4.64 -19.29 -16.31
CA LEU A 120 -4.25 -17.99 -16.83
C LEU A 120 -2.82 -17.61 -16.42
N ARG A 121 -2.25 -16.67 -17.20
CA ARG A 121 -0.92 -16.10 -16.96
C ARG A 121 -0.99 -14.59 -16.88
N ALA A 122 -0.17 -14.02 -16.01
CA ALA A 122 -0.04 -12.58 -15.84
C ALA A 122 0.63 -11.92 -17.04
N ARG A 123 0.24 -10.67 -17.31
CA ARG A 123 0.81 -9.78 -18.33
C ARG A 123 1.10 -8.41 -17.75
N GLU A 124 2.04 -7.71 -18.37
CA GLU A 124 2.35 -6.31 -18.05
C GLU A 124 1.12 -5.42 -18.27
N ARG A 125 0.78 -4.64 -17.24
CA ARG A 125 -0.35 -3.68 -17.29
C ARG A 125 -0.11 -2.53 -18.26
N LEU A 126 1.13 -2.06 -18.35
CA LEU A 126 1.55 -0.87 -19.08
C LEU A 126 2.56 -1.22 -20.18
N PRO A 127 2.18 -2.09 -21.16
CA PRO A 127 3.12 -2.65 -22.13
C PRO A 127 3.82 -1.58 -22.97
N ASP A 128 3.12 -0.48 -23.30
CA ASP A 128 3.70 0.63 -24.06
C ASP A 128 4.72 1.44 -23.24
N LEU A 129 4.54 1.54 -21.93
CA LEU A 129 5.42 2.27 -21.02
C LEU A 129 6.57 1.38 -20.51
N ARG A 130 6.27 0.12 -20.21
CA ARG A 130 7.19 -0.87 -19.64
C ARG A 130 7.48 -2.01 -20.62
N THR A 131 7.82 -1.65 -21.85
CA THR A 131 8.03 -2.62 -22.94
C THR A 131 9.01 -3.74 -22.55
N ALA A 132 10.04 -3.43 -21.74
CA ALA A 132 11.00 -4.44 -21.27
C ALA A 132 10.36 -5.52 -20.38
N ASN A 133 9.23 -5.23 -19.72
CA ASN A 133 8.54 -6.19 -18.84
C ASN A 133 7.71 -7.19 -19.64
N THR A 134 7.28 -6.86 -20.85
CA THR A 134 6.46 -7.76 -21.69
C THR A 134 7.16 -9.09 -22.01
N ARG A 135 8.51 -9.16 -21.91
CA ARG A 135 9.25 -10.41 -22.01
C ARG A 135 8.91 -11.45 -20.95
N PHE A 136 8.25 -11.01 -19.86
CA PHE A 136 7.79 -11.86 -18.76
C PHE A 136 6.29 -12.19 -18.86
N ASP A 137 5.60 -11.66 -19.88
CA ASP A 137 4.21 -12.00 -20.12
C ASP A 137 4.02 -13.50 -20.32
N ASN A 138 2.91 -14.01 -19.79
CA ASN A 138 2.53 -15.41 -19.88
C ASN A 138 3.48 -16.41 -19.18
N LEU A 139 4.37 -15.94 -18.30
CA LEU A 139 5.27 -16.83 -17.54
C LEU A 139 4.68 -17.20 -16.16
N ASP A 140 4.17 -16.22 -15.45
CA ASP A 140 3.74 -16.38 -14.07
C ASP A 140 2.23 -16.59 -13.96
N PRO A 141 1.74 -17.52 -13.10
CA PRO A 141 0.33 -17.62 -12.77
C PRO A 141 -0.10 -16.47 -11.84
N ILE A 142 -1.42 -16.31 -11.67
CA ILE A 142 -1.98 -15.44 -10.63
C ILE A 142 -1.76 -16.09 -9.27
N PRO A 143 -1.02 -15.46 -8.33
CA PRO A 143 -0.78 -16.04 -7.02
C PRO A 143 -1.95 -15.85 -6.07
N THR A 144 -2.15 -16.80 -5.16
CA THR A 144 -2.97 -16.62 -3.99
C THR A 144 -2.22 -15.82 -2.91
N PHE A 145 -2.96 -15.19 -2.01
CA PHE A 145 -2.33 -14.52 -0.87
C PHE A 145 -1.58 -15.51 0.04
N GLU A 146 -2.05 -16.76 0.14
CA GLU A 146 -1.34 -17.80 0.87
C GLU A 146 0.05 -18.09 0.28
N GLU A 147 0.18 -18.18 -1.04
CA GLU A 147 1.47 -18.38 -1.71
C GLU A 147 2.41 -17.18 -1.51
N ILE A 148 1.87 -15.97 -1.44
CA ILE A 148 2.65 -14.77 -1.13
C ILE A 148 3.19 -14.82 0.31
N ILE A 149 2.37 -15.23 1.28
CA ILE A 149 2.82 -15.43 2.67
C ILE A 149 3.93 -16.51 2.73
N GLN A 150 3.77 -17.61 2.00
CA GLN A 150 4.77 -18.68 1.94
C GLN A 150 6.08 -18.21 1.32
N LEU A 151 6.03 -17.38 0.27
CA LEU A 151 7.21 -16.74 -0.32
C LEU A 151 7.93 -15.88 0.71
N VAL A 152 7.21 -15.00 1.42
CA VAL A 152 7.79 -14.15 2.47
C VAL A 152 8.49 -14.99 3.52
N ARG A 153 7.84 -16.04 4.03
CA ARG A 153 8.43 -16.96 5.03
C ARG A 153 9.71 -17.65 4.53
N ALA A 154 9.71 -18.07 3.28
CA ALA A 154 10.89 -18.69 2.67
C ALA A 154 12.05 -17.68 2.58
N LYS A 155 11.76 -16.45 2.13
CA LYS A 155 12.77 -15.39 2.02
C LYS A 155 13.29 -14.89 3.37
N GLU A 156 12.45 -14.84 4.39
CA GLU A 156 12.88 -14.56 5.77
C GLU A 156 13.85 -15.64 6.28
N ALA A 157 13.56 -16.92 6.02
CA ALA A 157 14.44 -18.02 6.41
C ALA A 157 15.78 -17.99 5.69
N GLU A 158 15.81 -17.56 4.41
CA GLU A 158 17.04 -17.43 3.61
C GLU A 158 17.89 -16.24 4.03
N SER A 159 17.27 -15.08 4.27
CA SER A 159 17.99 -13.80 4.46
C SER A 159 18.19 -13.39 5.90
N SER A 160 17.49 -14.03 6.87
CA SER A 160 17.40 -13.60 8.27
C SER A 160 16.90 -12.15 8.45
N ARG A 161 16.22 -11.60 7.44
CA ARG A 161 15.53 -10.31 7.49
C ARG A 161 14.05 -10.53 7.79
N HIS A 162 13.44 -9.61 8.53
CA HIS A 162 11.98 -9.55 8.64
C HIS A 162 11.42 -8.84 7.41
N ILE A 163 10.38 -9.40 6.81
CA ILE A 163 9.70 -8.89 5.63
C ILE A 163 8.21 -8.81 5.96
N GLY A 164 7.65 -7.61 5.89
CA GLY A 164 6.24 -7.39 6.20
C GLY A 164 5.31 -7.64 5.02
N LEU A 165 4.03 -7.79 5.36
CA LEU A 165 2.92 -7.90 4.43
C LEU A 165 2.07 -6.64 4.50
N TYR A 166 1.66 -6.12 3.34
CA TYR A 166 0.88 -4.89 3.26
C TYR A 166 -0.37 -5.06 2.37
N PRO A 167 -1.26 -6.05 2.67
CA PRO A 167 -2.38 -6.36 1.80
C PRO A 167 -3.41 -5.23 1.73
N GLU A 168 -3.87 -4.90 0.51
CA GLU A 168 -5.04 -4.06 0.28
C GLU A 168 -6.27 -4.93 0.00
N THR A 169 -7.39 -4.61 0.63
CA THR A 169 -8.70 -5.18 0.26
C THR A 169 -9.34 -4.32 -0.84
N LYS A 170 -9.46 -4.87 -2.04
CA LYS A 170 -10.06 -4.17 -3.20
C LYS A 170 -11.57 -4.37 -3.23
N HIS A 171 -12.31 -3.27 -3.38
CA HIS A 171 -13.78 -3.28 -3.53
C HIS A 171 -14.52 -4.12 -2.46
N PRO A 172 -14.18 -4.02 -1.15
CA PRO A 172 -14.71 -4.94 -0.15
C PRO A 172 -16.24 -4.89 0.01
N SER A 173 -16.88 -3.73 -0.17
CA SER A 173 -18.34 -3.60 -0.13
C SER A 173 -19.02 -4.29 -1.32
N TYR A 174 -18.43 -4.18 -2.52
CA TYR A 174 -18.88 -4.88 -3.72
C TYR A 174 -18.85 -6.41 -3.50
N PHE A 175 -17.71 -6.95 -3.07
CA PHE A 175 -17.57 -8.37 -2.80
C PHE A 175 -18.48 -8.85 -1.66
N ALA A 176 -18.65 -8.06 -0.61
CA ALA A 176 -19.59 -8.38 0.47
C ALA A 176 -21.04 -8.48 -0.05
N GLY A 177 -21.42 -7.60 -0.99
CA GLY A 177 -22.72 -7.66 -1.70
C GLY A 177 -22.93 -8.95 -2.50
N LEU A 178 -21.85 -9.60 -2.93
CA LEU A 178 -21.88 -10.92 -3.58
C LEU A 178 -21.83 -12.11 -2.61
N GLY A 179 -21.77 -11.86 -1.30
CA GLY A 179 -21.59 -12.89 -0.29
C GLY A 179 -20.15 -13.39 -0.16
N LEU A 180 -19.18 -12.63 -0.64
CA LEU A 180 -17.75 -12.92 -0.60
C LEU A 180 -16.99 -11.85 0.25
N PRO A 181 -17.17 -11.80 1.59
CA PRO A 181 -16.54 -10.78 2.41
C PRO A 181 -15.03 -11.03 2.55
N HIS A 182 -14.21 -10.05 2.17
CA HIS A 182 -12.75 -10.08 2.30
C HIS A 182 -12.27 -10.32 3.72
N GLN A 183 -12.90 -9.62 4.69
CA GLN A 183 -12.47 -9.61 6.08
C GLN A 183 -12.28 -11.01 6.66
N ALA A 184 -13.27 -11.88 6.49
CA ALA A 184 -13.23 -13.22 7.07
C ALA A 184 -12.10 -14.08 6.47
N ALA A 185 -11.98 -14.08 5.13
CA ALA A 185 -10.94 -14.82 4.42
C ALA A 185 -9.54 -14.32 4.76
N LEU A 186 -9.36 -12.98 4.84
CA LEU A 186 -8.09 -12.34 5.13
C LEU A 186 -7.62 -12.63 6.57
N LEU A 187 -8.48 -12.40 7.56
CA LEU A 187 -8.12 -12.58 8.97
C LEU A 187 -7.91 -14.04 9.32
N ASP A 188 -8.73 -14.96 8.77
CA ASP A 188 -8.52 -16.41 8.96
C ASP A 188 -7.15 -16.83 8.42
N LEU A 189 -6.79 -16.39 7.22
CA LEU A 189 -5.51 -16.73 6.61
C LEU A 189 -4.34 -16.14 7.41
N LEU A 190 -4.37 -14.86 7.75
CA LEU A 190 -3.33 -14.22 8.56
C LEU A 190 -3.16 -14.92 9.92
N SER A 191 -4.28 -15.24 10.59
CA SER A 191 -4.26 -15.95 11.87
C SER A 191 -3.65 -17.35 11.77
N ARG A 192 -3.93 -18.10 10.71
CA ARG A 192 -3.32 -19.42 10.45
C ARG A 192 -1.79 -19.34 10.33
N TYR A 193 -1.27 -18.22 9.84
CA TYR A 193 0.16 -17.95 9.73
C TYR A 193 0.75 -17.21 10.95
N GLY A 194 -0.06 -16.98 12.01
CA GLY A 194 0.38 -16.44 13.29
C GLY A 194 0.38 -14.90 13.36
N TYR A 195 -0.17 -14.19 12.38
CA TYR A 195 -0.31 -12.73 12.40
C TYR A 195 -1.64 -12.33 13.06
N GLN A 196 -1.61 -11.67 14.23
CA GLN A 196 -2.81 -11.40 15.03
C GLN A 196 -2.81 -10.04 15.75
N THR A 197 -1.64 -9.40 15.89
CA THR A 197 -1.47 -8.23 16.76
C THR A 197 -0.72 -7.09 16.07
N GLU A 198 -0.74 -5.94 16.69
CA GLU A 198 -0.07 -4.72 16.23
C GLU A 198 1.47 -4.80 16.18
N VAL A 199 2.07 -5.85 16.77
CA VAL A 199 3.53 -6.07 16.72
C VAL A 199 3.93 -6.99 15.56
N ASP A 200 2.96 -7.65 14.93
CA ASP A 200 3.22 -8.46 13.75
C ASP A 200 3.48 -7.55 12.53
N PRO A 201 4.40 -7.93 11.62
CA PRO A 201 4.74 -7.10 10.48
C PRO A 201 3.66 -7.16 9.38
N VAL A 202 2.45 -6.70 9.71
CA VAL A 202 1.30 -6.66 8.80
C VAL A 202 0.58 -5.33 8.93
N PHE A 203 0.43 -4.63 7.80
CA PHE A 203 -0.48 -3.50 7.64
C PHE A 203 -1.60 -3.89 6.67
N ILE A 204 -2.84 -3.80 7.08
CA ILE A 204 -3.99 -3.99 6.19
C ILE A 204 -4.49 -2.62 5.75
N GLN A 205 -4.62 -2.41 4.45
CA GLN A 205 -5.09 -1.14 3.88
C GLN A 205 -6.40 -1.29 3.11
N SER A 206 -7.16 -0.21 3.06
CA SER A 206 -8.39 -0.10 2.28
C SER A 206 -8.76 1.35 2.02
N PHE A 207 -9.39 1.61 0.88
CA PHE A 207 -10.08 2.88 0.62
C PHE A 207 -11.44 2.96 1.34
N GLU A 208 -12.05 1.81 1.67
CA GLU A 208 -13.36 1.76 2.31
C GLU A 208 -13.28 1.79 3.84
N VAL A 209 -14.03 2.70 4.44
CA VAL A 209 -14.07 2.93 5.89
C VAL A 209 -14.75 1.78 6.63
N GLY A 210 -15.86 1.28 6.11
CA GLY A 210 -16.65 0.21 6.73
C GLY A 210 -15.86 -1.09 6.85
N ASN A 211 -15.06 -1.40 5.83
CA ASN A 211 -14.18 -2.58 5.85
C ASN A 211 -13.14 -2.50 6.98
N LEU A 212 -12.42 -1.37 7.10
CA LEU A 212 -11.41 -1.18 8.15
C LEU A 212 -12.03 -1.20 9.55
N LYS A 213 -13.20 -0.56 9.74
CA LYS A 213 -13.94 -0.62 11.02
C LYS A 213 -14.36 -2.04 11.37
N ALA A 214 -14.81 -2.83 10.39
CA ALA A 214 -15.17 -4.22 10.59
C ALA A 214 -13.95 -5.09 10.96
N ILE A 215 -12.79 -4.84 10.34
CA ILE A 215 -11.53 -5.51 10.69
C ILE A 215 -11.10 -5.11 12.11
N ARG A 216 -11.11 -3.82 12.45
CA ARG A 216 -10.74 -3.32 13.79
C ARG A 216 -11.59 -3.93 14.90
N ALA A 217 -12.87 -4.18 14.65
CA ALA A 217 -13.77 -4.79 15.63
C ALA A 217 -13.36 -6.23 16.03
N THR A 218 -12.57 -6.93 15.23
CA THR A 218 -12.22 -8.35 15.40
C THR A 218 -10.70 -8.63 15.36
N SER A 219 -9.88 -7.61 15.06
CA SER A 219 -8.43 -7.75 14.92
C SER A 219 -7.67 -6.60 15.58
N ARG A 220 -6.43 -6.87 15.99
CA ARG A 220 -5.48 -5.88 16.50
C ARG A 220 -4.33 -5.61 15.51
N LEU A 221 -4.39 -6.11 14.30
CA LEU A 221 -3.41 -5.81 13.25
C LEU A 221 -3.46 -4.32 12.90
N CYS A 222 -2.33 -3.78 12.46
CA CYS A 222 -2.25 -2.40 12.02
C CYS A 222 -3.08 -2.15 10.76
N LEU A 223 -3.84 -1.05 10.77
CA LEU A 223 -4.76 -0.67 9.69
C LEU A 223 -4.39 0.69 9.12
N ILE A 224 -4.45 0.80 7.80
CA ILE A 224 -4.17 2.04 7.06
C ILE A 224 -5.39 2.44 6.25
N GLN A 225 -5.89 3.65 6.47
CA GLN A 225 -6.93 4.26 5.64
C GLN A 225 -6.31 4.89 4.41
N LEU A 226 -6.58 4.34 3.25
CA LEU A 226 -6.15 4.92 1.97
C LEU A 226 -7.01 6.15 1.63
N VAL A 227 -6.36 7.18 1.12
CA VAL A 227 -7.02 8.42 0.67
C VAL A 227 -6.37 8.93 -0.62
N ASP A 228 -7.21 9.39 -1.55
CA ASP A 228 -6.74 9.99 -2.80
C ASP A 228 -6.94 11.52 -2.80
N ALA A 229 -6.39 12.18 -3.80
CA ALA A 229 -6.50 13.63 -3.99
C ALA A 229 -7.93 14.06 -4.33
N GLU A 230 -8.71 13.18 -4.96
CA GLU A 230 -10.09 13.43 -5.38
C GLU A 230 -11.01 12.28 -4.99
N GLY A 231 -12.32 12.52 -5.01
CA GLY A 231 -13.33 11.50 -4.71
C GLY A 231 -13.56 11.26 -3.22
N GLY A 232 -13.98 10.04 -2.88
CA GLY A 232 -14.28 9.60 -1.51
C GLY A 232 -14.49 8.09 -1.44
N PRO A 233 -14.63 7.51 -0.23
CA PRO A 233 -14.84 6.08 -0.04
C PRO A 233 -16.13 5.60 -0.73
N ALA A 234 -16.04 4.49 -1.46
CA ALA A 234 -17.19 3.93 -2.19
C ALA A 234 -18.33 3.51 -1.26
N ASP A 235 -17.98 3.05 -0.05
CA ASP A 235 -18.93 2.61 0.99
C ASP A 235 -19.48 3.75 1.85
N LEU A 236 -19.03 5.01 1.65
CA LEU A 236 -19.47 6.16 2.43
C LEU A 236 -19.88 7.34 1.51
N PRO A 237 -20.98 7.20 0.74
CA PRO A 237 -21.41 8.21 -0.21
C PRO A 237 -21.66 9.57 0.48
N GLY A 238 -21.17 10.64 -0.15
CA GLY A 238 -21.31 12.01 0.35
C GLY A 238 -20.16 12.48 1.26
N THR A 239 -19.19 11.61 1.56
CA THR A 239 -17.95 11.98 2.23
C THR A 239 -16.81 12.04 1.21
N SER A 240 -16.08 13.14 1.16
CA SER A 240 -14.88 13.24 0.31
C SER A 240 -13.62 12.89 1.10
N TYR A 241 -12.56 12.48 0.40
CA TYR A 241 -11.23 12.31 1.03
C TYR A 241 -10.72 13.62 1.60
N ALA A 242 -11.06 14.77 1.00
CA ALA A 242 -10.72 16.09 1.55
C ALA A 242 -11.35 16.33 2.93
N ASP A 243 -12.61 15.89 3.16
CA ASP A 243 -13.27 15.96 4.47
C ASP A 243 -12.56 15.07 5.49
N MET A 244 -12.13 13.88 5.08
CA MET A 244 -11.39 12.93 5.92
C MET A 244 -10.01 13.44 6.32
N LEU A 245 -9.40 14.34 5.56
CA LEU A 245 -8.08 14.93 5.84
C LEU A 245 -8.15 16.26 6.61
N THR A 246 -9.33 16.69 7.06
CA THR A 246 -9.46 17.77 8.04
C THR A 246 -8.93 17.31 9.41
N VAL A 247 -8.69 18.23 10.34
CA VAL A 247 -8.28 17.89 11.72
C VAL A 247 -9.27 16.93 12.38
N GLN A 248 -10.57 17.18 12.21
CA GLN A 248 -11.61 16.27 12.74
C GLN A 248 -11.61 14.94 12.01
N GLY A 249 -11.52 14.92 10.68
CA GLY A 249 -11.47 13.70 9.89
C GLY A 249 -10.28 12.80 10.25
N LEU A 250 -9.09 13.36 10.47
CA LEU A 250 -7.92 12.62 10.94
C LEU A 250 -8.15 12.04 12.35
N THR A 251 -8.79 12.80 13.24
CA THR A 251 -9.18 12.28 14.58
C THR A 251 -10.18 11.13 14.47
N ASP A 252 -11.13 11.22 13.53
CA ASP A 252 -12.12 10.16 13.30
C ASP A 252 -11.46 8.89 12.70
N ILE A 253 -10.45 9.05 11.82
CA ILE A 253 -9.64 7.93 11.30
C ILE A 253 -8.86 7.27 12.43
N ALA A 254 -8.23 8.03 13.31
CA ALA A 254 -7.45 7.51 14.43
C ALA A 254 -8.27 6.64 15.41
N ALA A 255 -9.59 6.74 15.37
CA ALA A 255 -10.46 5.87 16.17
C ALA A 255 -10.52 4.41 15.67
N TYR A 256 -10.11 4.14 14.40
CA TYR A 256 -10.19 2.79 13.82
C TYR A 256 -8.96 2.36 13.03
N ALA A 257 -8.08 3.28 12.63
CA ALA A 257 -6.86 2.99 11.88
C ALA A 257 -5.62 3.53 12.60
N ASP A 258 -4.46 2.95 12.30
CA ASP A 258 -3.17 3.30 12.89
C ASP A 258 -2.40 4.27 12.00
N GLY A 259 -2.86 4.47 10.77
CA GLY A 259 -2.25 5.40 9.84
C GLY A 259 -3.15 5.74 8.64
N ILE A 260 -2.66 6.67 7.84
CA ILE A 260 -3.23 7.01 6.54
C ILE A 260 -2.26 6.66 5.42
N GLY A 261 -2.80 6.24 4.27
CA GLY A 261 -2.07 6.07 3.02
C GLY A 261 -2.51 7.12 2.00
N PRO A 262 -1.92 8.33 2.01
CA PRO A 262 -2.27 9.38 1.05
C PRO A 262 -1.55 9.18 -0.28
N SER A 263 -2.21 9.57 -1.39
CA SER A 263 -1.50 9.76 -2.65
C SER A 263 -0.40 10.82 -2.51
N ALA A 264 0.70 10.64 -3.24
CA ALA A 264 1.88 11.51 -3.14
C ALA A 264 1.56 12.99 -3.41
N ALA A 265 0.55 13.27 -4.26
CA ALA A 265 0.09 14.63 -4.56
C ALA A 265 -0.49 15.36 -3.33
N LEU A 266 -1.00 14.63 -2.33
CA LEU A 266 -1.49 15.20 -1.07
C LEU A 266 -0.35 15.58 -0.12
N VAL A 267 0.84 15.02 -0.30
CA VAL A 267 2.01 15.26 0.55
C VAL A 267 2.93 16.33 -0.05
N ILE A 268 3.16 16.27 -1.37
CA ILE A 268 3.89 17.30 -2.12
C ILE A 268 3.01 17.86 -3.22
N ALA A 269 2.55 19.08 -3.03
CA ALA A 269 1.86 19.89 -4.04
C ALA A 269 2.88 20.60 -4.94
N PRO A 270 2.46 21.24 -6.04
CA PRO A 270 3.35 22.04 -6.89
C PRO A 270 4.13 23.14 -6.13
N GLU A 271 3.53 23.67 -5.07
CA GLU A 271 4.09 24.73 -4.22
C GLU A 271 5.08 24.20 -3.17
N GLY A 272 5.18 22.88 -2.99
CA GLY A 272 6.05 22.21 -2.03
C GLY A 272 5.32 21.28 -1.07
N ALA A 273 5.98 20.95 0.04
CA ALA A 273 5.42 20.07 1.06
C ALA A 273 4.16 20.64 1.72
N THR A 274 3.12 19.83 1.84
CA THR A 274 1.89 20.22 2.53
C THR A 274 2.02 20.00 4.05
N ALA A 275 1.03 20.50 4.82
CA ALA A 275 0.99 20.25 6.25
C ALA A 275 0.35 18.90 6.65
N LEU A 276 0.03 18.03 5.69
CA LEU A 276 -0.71 16.79 5.95
C LEU A 276 0.02 15.86 6.91
N VAL A 277 1.31 15.60 6.66
CA VAL A 277 2.11 14.68 7.48
C VAL A 277 2.12 15.11 8.94
N GLY A 278 2.38 16.40 9.23
CA GLY A 278 2.37 16.92 10.60
C GLY A 278 1.00 16.78 11.26
N ARG A 279 -0.09 17.11 10.55
CA ARG A 279 -1.46 16.97 11.08
C ARG A 279 -1.85 15.51 11.37
N ALA A 280 -1.41 14.57 10.54
CA ALA A 280 -1.64 13.16 10.75
C ALA A 280 -0.88 12.66 12.00
N HIS A 281 0.39 13.05 12.15
CA HIS A 281 1.17 12.75 13.36
C HIS A 281 0.57 13.37 14.63
N ASP A 282 0.07 14.61 14.54
CA ASP A 282 -0.64 15.26 15.67
C ASP A 282 -1.91 14.49 16.09
N ALA A 283 -2.53 13.77 15.16
CA ALA A 283 -3.66 12.87 15.43
C ALA A 283 -3.22 11.45 15.85
N GLY A 284 -1.92 11.17 15.91
CA GLY A 284 -1.36 9.84 16.25
C GLY A 284 -1.36 8.83 15.11
N LEU A 285 -1.49 9.28 13.86
CA LEU A 285 -1.53 8.44 12.67
C LEU A 285 -0.16 8.39 11.97
N GLN A 286 0.28 7.20 11.58
CA GLN A 286 1.39 7.03 10.63
C GLN A 286 0.98 7.50 9.22
N VAL A 287 1.97 7.83 8.39
CA VAL A 287 1.74 8.27 7.00
C VAL A 287 2.57 7.43 6.05
N HIS A 288 1.92 6.58 5.26
CA HIS A 288 2.53 5.73 4.23
C HIS A 288 2.06 6.19 2.85
N VAL A 289 2.98 6.77 2.06
CA VAL A 289 2.64 7.43 0.78
C VAL A 289 2.62 6.47 -0.38
N TRP A 290 1.63 6.59 -1.27
CA TRP A 290 1.52 5.86 -2.54
C TRP A 290 1.31 6.83 -3.72
N THR A 291 1.67 6.56 -4.95
CA THR A 291 2.55 5.52 -5.44
C THR A 291 3.81 6.17 -6.01
N MET A 292 4.96 5.71 -5.57
CA MET A 292 6.23 6.20 -6.08
C MET A 292 6.61 5.41 -7.34
N ARG A 293 6.63 6.07 -8.49
CA ARG A 293 6.98 5.48 -9.80
C ARG A 293 8.06 6.30 -10.47
N MET A 294 8.97 5.64 -11.20
CA MET A 294 10.17 6.29 -11.73
C MET A 294 10.01 6.86 -13.14
N GLU A 295 8.97 6.44 -13.86
CA GLU A 295 8.72 6.89 -15.22
C GLU A 295 8.22 8.34 -15.25
N ASN A 296 8.67 9.13 -16.22
CA ASN A 296 8.32 10.54 -16.37
C ASN A 296 6.82 10.80 -16.35
N SER A 297 6.02 9.92 -16.96
CA SER A 297 4.55 10.05 -17.01
C SER A 297 3.89 10.05 -15.62
N PHE A 298 4.56 9.58 -14.58
CA PHE A 298 4.05 9.54 -13.21
C PHE A 298 4.70 10.56 -12.27
N LEU A 299 5.77 11.21 -12.72
CA LEU A 299 6.48 12.17 -11.90
C LEU A 299 5.87 13.57 -12.03
N PRO A 300 5.84 14.35 -10.94
CA PRO A 300 5.55 15.78 -11.04
C PRO A 300 6.50 16.49 -12.02
N PRO A 301 6.05 17.55 -12.72
CA PRO A 301 6.81 18.19 -13.79
C PRO A 301 8.25 18.57 -13.41
N GLN A 302 8.49 19.02 -12.17
CA GLN A 302 9.81 19.43 -11.69
C GLN A 302 10.83 18.27 -11.55
N TYR A 303 10.34 17.03 -11.56
CA TYR A 303 11.18 15.82 -11.48
C TYR A 303 11.26 15.06 -12.80
N GLN A 304 10.53 15.50 -13.83
CA GLN A 304 10.63 14.93 -15.17
C GLN A 304 11.96 15.30 -15.82
N ARG A 305 12.48 14.40 -16.65
CA ARG A 305 13.70 14.63 -17.44
C ARG A 305 13.40 14.30 -18.88
N LEU A 306 13.69 15.27 -19.78
CA LEU A 306 13.40 15.16 -21.21
C LEU A 306 11.88 15.04 -21.49
N ASP A 307 11.49 15.21 -22.73
CA ASP A 307 10.09 15.02 -23.19
C ASP A 307 9.82 13.57 -23.60
N ASP A 308 10.27 12.62 -22.76
CA ASP A 308 10.05 11.18 -22.99
C ASP A 308 9.20 10.60 -21.87
N PRO A 309 7.90 10.31 -22.11
CA PRO A 309 7.00 9.74 -21.10
C PRO A 309 7.48 8.38 -20.53
N GLN A 310 8.19 7.58 -21.33
CA GLN A 310 8.73 6.28 -20.94
C GLN A 310 10.10 6.41 -20.25
N GLY A 311 10.76 7.57 -20.37
CA GLY A 311 12.05 7.84 -19.77
C GLY A 311 11.97 7.90 -18.24
N LEU A 312 13.11 7.66 -17.61
CA LEU A 312 13.24 7.78 -16.16
C LEU A 312 13.53 9.23 -15.79
N GLY A 313 12.73 9.80 -14.91
CA GLY A 313 12.93 11.15 -14.38
C GLY A 313 13.91 11.21 -13.20
N ASP A 314 13.88 12.31 -12.46
CA ASP A 314 14.62 12.44 -11.20
C ASP A 314 13.87 11.80 -10.04
N PHE A 315 13.65 10.48 -10.17
CA PHE A 315 12.96 9.69 -9.16
C PHE A 315 13.64 9.79 -7.79
N THR A 316 14.97 9.76 -7.75
CA THR A 316 15.72 9.90 -6.50
C THR A 316 15.48 11.25 -5.82
N GLY A 317 15.44 12.35 -6.59
CA GLY A 317 15.11 13.66 -6.07
C GLY A 317 13.69 13.70 -5.51
N TYR A 318 12.74 13.08 -6.22
CA TYR A 318 11.35 13.01 -5.78
C TYR A 318 11.19 12.20 -4.49
N VAL A 319 11.77 10.99 -4.41
CA VAL A 319 11.74 10.16 -3.20
C VAL A 319 12.35 10.92 -2.00
N ARG A 320 13.49 11.60 -2.19
CA ARG A 320 14.10 12.41 -1.13
C ARG A 320 13.21 13.54 -0.66
N ALA A 321 12.51 14.20 -1.58
CA ALA A 321 11.59 15.27 -1.24
C ALA A 321 10.41 14.77 -0.42
N ILE A 322 9.80 13.63 -0.79
CA ILE A 322 8.75 12.98 0.00
C ILE A 322 9.29 12.55 1.37
N ALA A 323 10.43 11.86 1.45
CA ALA A 323 11.02 11.42 2.72
C ALA A 323 11.33 12.62 3.65
N ALA A 324 11.77 13.75 3.11
CA ALA A 324 12.04 14.97 3.87
C ALA A 324 10.79 15.58 4.54
N THR A 325 9.57 15.25 4.08
CA THR A 325 8.33 15.67 4.75
C THR A 325 8.09 14.93 6.05
N GLY A 326 8.80 13.81 6.22
CA GLY A 326 8.76 12.99 7.42
C GLY A 326 7.70 11.93 7.41
N VAL A 327 7.32 11.41 6.26
CA VAL A 327 6.48 10.21 6.14
C VAL A 327 7.13 8.99 6.78
N ASP A 328 6.32 8.03 7.19
CA ASP A 328 6.76 6.80 7.88
C ASP A 328 6.98 5.64 6.91
N GLY A 329 6.37 5.70 5.70
CA GLY A 329 6.52 4.70 4.63
C GLY A 329 6.35 5.31 3.23
N LEU A 330 6.96 4.63 2.23
CA LEU A 330 6.97 5.01 0.82
C LEU A 330 6.61 3.82 -0.07
#